data_0bcfd523ad88cb791eafeb0979df6e7b
#
_entry.id   0bcfd523ad88cb791eafeb0979df6e7b
#
_cell.length_a   1.000
_cell.length_b   1.000
_cell.length_c   1.000
_cell.angle_alpha   90.00
_cell.angle_beta   90.00
_cell.angle_gamma   90.00
#
_symmetry.space_group_name_H-M   'P 1'
#
loop_
_entity.id
_entity.type
_entity.pdbx_description
1 polymer ?
#
loop_
_entity_poly.entity_id
_entity_poly.type
_entity_poly.pdbx_seq_one_letter_code
_entity_poly.pdbx_strand_id
1 'polypeptide(L)'
;MDGYMTISEVSRQFQISTRMLRHYEKLGLIESVRRENYAYRTYGPEAVKRVRQIIILRKLQIPLKKIQKMMEGTREDAVSVLEERLRDMDESVEALQTMRRALTRVLELLRRTECNPAEVLDNPETAALVQLLPMERHQLKEEKPMSISKEMIEKGSCVRILLLPPATVAAYQYIGENPEDHLEEMVRFIRESRLYEKKPDSRYFGFNHPDPEEGNKVYGYEVWVTIPEDMEVPEPLVKKHFPGGLYAAYTINFPDFFEWQFLYQWAERNEQFEPAMSDPAEKNMGGALEEHLNWVYATHMGLQGRGIDGKLDLLLPIRRRETGD
;
A
#
# COMPACT_ATOMS: atom_id res chain seq x y z
N MET A 1 -13.41 -37.47 9.67
CA MET A 1 -12.63 -36.23 9.85
C MET A 1 -13.61 -35.07 9.92
N ASP A 2 -13.70 -34.44 11.07
CA ASP A 2 -14.66 -33.34 11.29
C ASP A 2 -14.24 -32.18 10.42
N GLY A 3 -15.05 -31.80 9.45
CA GLY A 3 -14.77 -30.74 8.45
C GLY A 3 -14.59 -29.32 8.99
N TYR A 4 -14.03 -29.19 10.20
CA TYR A 4 -13.69 -27.91 10.82
C TYR A 4 -12.25 -27.51 10.44
N MET A 5 -12.08 -26.23 10.10
CA MET A 5 -10.80 -25.63 9.75
C MET A 5 -10.39 -24.57 10.76
N THR A 6 -9.12 -24.51 11.08
CA THR A 6 -8.56 -23.43 11.91
C THR A 6 -8.55 -22.11 11.12
N ILE A 7 -8.46 -20.99 11.84
CA ILE A 7 -8.35 -19.67 11.20
C ILE A 7 -7.17 -19.58 10.23
N SER A 8 -6.05 -20.25 10.54
CA SER A 8 -4.86 -20.29 9.68
C SER A 8 -5.08 -21.14 8.42
N GLU A 9 -5.82 -22.25 8.51
CA GLU A 9 -6.17 -23.08 7.37
C GLU A 9 -7.13 -22.36 6.43
N VAL A 10 -8.18 -21.72 6.95
CA VAL A 10 -9.12 -20.91 6.15
C VAL A 10 -8.39 -19.73 5.49
N SER A 11 -7.53 -19.03 6.24
CA SER A 11 -6.70 -17.94 5.72
C SER A 11 -5.85 -18.39 4.52
N ARG A 12 -5.18 -19.53 4.65
CA ARG A 12 -4.33 -20.11 3.59
C ARG A 12 -5.15 -20.59 2.39
N GLN A 13 -6.25 -21.29 2.64
CA GLN A 13 -7.09 -21.85 1.56
C GLN A 13 -7.70 -20.76 0.68
N PHE A 14 -8.10 -19.63 1.27
CA PHE A 14 -8.78 -18.56 0.56
C PHE A 14 -7.88 -17.35 0.25
N GLN A 15 -6.61 -17.40 0.63
CA GLN A 15 -5.63 -16.32 0.44
C GLN A 15 -6.13 -14.98 1.00
N ILE A 16 -6.74 -15.02 2.18
CA ILE A 16 -7.19 -13.84 2.92
C ILE A 16 -6.54 -13.80 4.30
N SER A 17 -6.29 -12.61 4.83
CA SER A 17 -5.68 -12.49 6.14
C SER A 17 -6.60 -12.97 7.28
N THR A 18 -6.01 -13.47 8.35
CA THR A 18 -6.76 -13.81 9.59
C THR A 18 -7.48 -12.60 10.17
N ARG A 19 -6.99 -11.37 9.90
CA ARG A 19 -7.65 -10.12 10.26
C ARG A 19 -8.96 -9.93 9.49
N MET A 20 -8.98 -10.26 8.19
CA MET A 20 -10.23 -10.22 7.40
C MET A 20 -11.27 -11.19 7.93
N LEU A 21 -10.86 -12.41 8.30
CA LEU A 21 -11.77 -13.39 8.92
C LEU A 21 -12.36 -12.86 10.23
N ARG A 22 -11.53 -12.27 11.11
CA ARG A 22 -12.02 -11.63 12.35
C ARG A 22 -12.95 -10.44 12.07
N HIS A 23 -12.69 -9.68 10.99
CA HIS A 23 -13.56 -8.60 10.57
C HIS A 23 -14.93 -9.12 10.10
N TYR A 24 -14.95 -10.22 9.34
CA TYR A 24 -16.20 -10.88 8.93
C TYR A 24 -16.98 -11.43 10.13
N GLU A 25 -16.29 -11.99 11.14
CA GLU A 25 -16.93 -12.36 12.43
C GLU A 25 -17.54 -11.15 13.14
N LYS A 26 -16.79 -10.04 13.23
CA LYS A 26 -17.26 -8.80 13.88
C LYS A 26 -18.50 -8.21 13.20
N LEU A 27 -18.62 -8.40 11.88
CA LEU A 27 -19.78 -7.99 11.09
C LEU A 27 -20.93 -9.02 11.13
N GLY A 28 -20.77 -10.15 11.82
CA GLY A 28 -21.77 -11.21 11.86
C GLY A 28 -21.90 -12.01 10.54
N LEU A 29 -20.99 -11.83 9.59
CA LEU A 29 -21.03 -12.52 8.30
C LEU A 29 -20.67 -14.00 8.41
N ILE A 30 -19.80 -14.36 9.35
CA ILE A 30 -19.38 -15.73 9.66
C ILE A 30 -19.29 -15.92 11.18
N GLU A 31 -19.37 -17.16 11.62
CA GLU A 31 -19.22 -17.53 13.02
C GLU A 31 -18.09 -18.53 13.21
N SER A 32 -17.27 -18.34 14.24
CA SER A 32 -16.28 -19.32 14.67
C SER A 32 -16.77 -20.09 15.89
N VAL A 33 -16.36 -21.35 16.00
CA VAL A 33 -16.65 -22.22 17.14
C VAL A 33 -15.38 -22.46 17.92
N ARG A 34 -15.42 -22.32 19.26
CA ARG A 34 -14.36 -22.77 20.15
C ARG A 34 -14.70 -24.21 20.57
N ARG A 35 -13.80 -25.14 20.26
CA ARG A 35 -13.94 -26.51 20.72
C ARG A 35 -13.33 -26.67 22.12
N GLU A 36 -13.96 -27.49 22.96
CA GLU A 36 -13.36 -27.89 24.23
C GLU A 36 -12.00 -28.55 23.97
N ASN A 37 -10.97 -28.11 24.70
CA ASN A 37 -9.58 -28.51 24.56
C ASN A 37 -8.83 -27.99 23.29
N TYR A 38 -9.34 -26.99 22.58
CA TYR A 38 -8.63 -26.40 21.45
C TYR A 38 -8.50 -24.87 21.60
N ALA A 39 -7.27 -24.39 21.73
CA ALA A 39 -6.99 -22.96 22.01
C ALA A 39 -7.35 -22.01 20.86
N TYR A 40 -7.60 -22.55 19.65
CA TYR A 40 -7.78 -21.75 18.44
C TYR A 40 -9.23 -21.75 17.96
N ARG A 41 -9.63 -20.61 17.31
CA ARG A 41 -10.91 -20.51 16.61
C ARG A 41 -10.95 -21.48 15.44
N THR A 42 -12.07 -22.20 15.31
CA THR A 42 -12.34 -23.12 14.20
C THR A 42 -13.62 -22.70 13.47
N TYR A 43 -13.66 -22.95 12.20
CA TYR A 43 -14.79 -22.66 11.30
C TYR A 43 -15.37 -23.97 10.80
N GLY A 44 -16.66 -24.15 11.00
CA GLY A 44 -17.39 -25.32 10.45
C GLY A 44 -17.60 -25.19 8.93
N PRO A 45 -18.06 -26.29 8.30
CA PRO A 45 -18.25 -26.32 6.84
C PRO A 45 -19.13 -25.19 6.30
N GLU A 46 -20.20 -24.82 7.01
CA GLU A 46 -21.07 -23.71 6.61
C GLU A 46 -20.39 -22.34 6.70
N ALA A 47 -19.57 -22.10 7.73
CA ALA A 47 -18.77 -20.88 7.84
C ALA A 47 -17.73 -20.79 6.71
N VAL A 48 -17.08 -21.90 6.39
CA VAL A 48 -16.12 -21.98 5.26
C VAL A 48 -16.80 -21.70 3.92
N LYS A 49 -18.00 -22.26 3.70
CA LYS A 49 -18.83 -21.99 2.53
C LYS A 49 -19.22 -20.49 2.43
N ARG A 50 -19.60 -19.90 3.56
CA ARG A 50 -19.90 -18.47 3.66
C ARG A 50 -18.69 -17.60 3.33
N VAL A 51 -17.50 -17.94 3.84
CA VAL A 51 -16.24 -17.24 3.47
C VAL A 51 -16.05 -17.27 1.96
N ARG A 52 -16.22 -18.41 1.29
CA ARG A 52 -16.12 -18.51 -0.17
C ARG A 52 -17.11 -17.58 -0.88
N GLN A 53 -18.36 -17.54 -0.45
CA GLN A 53 -19.40 -16.67 -1.02
C GLN A 53 -19.05 -15.19 -0.87
N ILE A 54 -18.58 -14.78 0.32
CA ILE A 54 -18.13 -13.40 0.58
C ILE A 54 -17.01 -13.03 -0.37
N ILE A 55 -16.01 -13.91 -0.54
CA ILE A 55 -14.86 -13.65 -1.43
C ILE A 55 -15.30 -13.47 -2.88
N ILE A 56 -16.22 -14.32 -3.38
CA ILE A 56 -16.76 -14.17 -4.74
C ILE A 56 -17.41 -12.80 -4.90
N LEU A 57 -18.28 -12.41 -3.97
CA LEU A 57 -18.98 -11.12 -4.03
C LEU A 57 -18.00 -9.93 -3.89
N ARG A 58 -16.96 -10.07 -3.07
CA ARG A 58 -15.91 -9.07 -2.96
C ARG A 58 -15.08 -8.91 -4.24
N LYS A 59 -14.79 -10.01 -4.94
CA LYS A 59 -14.14 -9.95 -6.27
C LYS A 59 -15.00 -9.22 -7.30
N LEU A 60 -16.33 -9.26 -7.14
CA LEU A 60 -17.27 -8.44 -7.93
C LEU A 60 -17.38 -6.99 -7.41
N GLN A 61 -16.50 -6.61 -6.45
CA GLN A 61 -16.45 -5.29 -5.83
C GLN A 61 -17.75 -4.88 -5.11
N ILE A 62 -18.52 -5.84 -4.61
CA ILE A 62 -19.71 -5.56 -3.81
C ILE A 62 -19.29 -5.22 -2.37
N PRO A 63 -19.73 -4.08 -1.80
CA PRO A 63 -19.41 -3.66 -0.45
C PRO A 63 -19.93 -4.65 0.61
N LEU A 64 -19.21 -4.83 1.72
CA LEU A 64 -19.55 -5.80 2.77
C LEU A 64 -20.96 -5.59 3.35
N LYS A 65 -21.42 -4.35 3.51
CA LYS A 65 -22.80 -4.05 3.95
C LYS A 65 -23.86 -4.57 2.98
N LYS A 66 -23.60 -4.49 1.67
CA LYS A 66 -24.50 -5.03 0.63
C LYS A 66 -24.42 -6.57 0.60
N ILE A 67 -23.23 -7.14 0.82
CA ILE A 67 -23.05 -8.60 0.95
C ILE A 67 -23.87 -9.12 2.14
N GLN A 68 -23.83 -8.45 3.28
CA GLN A 68 -24.65 -8.82 4.44
C GLN A 68 -26.14 -8.81 4.09
N LYS A 69 -26.63 -7.74 3.47
CA LYS A 69 -28.03 -7.66 3.00
C LYS A 69 -28.41 -8.79 2.05
N MET A 70 -27.52 -9.18 1.14
CA MET A 70 -27.75 -10.29 0.20
C MET A 70 -27.80 -11.66 0.89
N MET A 71 -26.99 -11.86 1.96
CA MET A 71 -26.87 -13.15 2.64
C MET A 71 -27.96 -13.39 3.69
N GLU A 72 -28.49 -12.32 4.27
CA GLU A 72 -29.53 -12.33 5.33
C GLU A 72 -30.91 -11.99 4.77
N GLY A 73 -30.97 -11.38 3.60
CA GLY A 73 -32.20 -10.92 2.95
C GLY A 73 -32.86 -11.95 2.04
N THR A 74 -33.80 -11.47 1.25
CA THR A 74 -34.56 -12.25 0.27
C THR A 74 -33.80 -12.40 -1.05
N ARG A 75 -34.33 -13.22 -1.94
CA ARG A 75 -33.82 -13.33 -3.32
C ARG A 75 -33.91 -11.98 -4.06
N GLU A 76 -34.97 -11.22 -3.81
CA GLU A 76 -35.23 -9.90 -4.38
C GLU A 76 -34.17 -8.88 -3.92
N ASP A 77 -33.72 -8.96 -2.66
CA ASP A 77 -32.63 -8.14 -2.14
C ASP A 77 -31.32 -8.45 -2.86
N ALA A 78 -31.02 -9.72 -3.09
CA ALA A 78 -29.83 -10.12 -3.81
C ALA A 78 -29.86 -9.65 -5.28
N VAL A 79 -31.00 -9.78 -5.97
CA VAL A 79 -31.18 -9.29 -7.33
C VAL A 79 -30.98 -7.77 -7.39
N SER A 80 -31.61 -7.02 -6.49
CA SER A 80 -31.49 -5.56 -6.43
C SER A 80 -30.06 -5.08 -6.26
N VAL A 81 -29.28 -5.73 -5.40
CA VAL A 81 -27.85 -5.39 -5.19
C VAL A 81 -27.00 -5.66 -6.45
N LEU A 82 -27.28 -6.77 -7.14
CA LEU A 82 -26.55 -7.10 -8.38
C LEU A 82 -26.92 -6.17 -9.53
N GLU A 83 -28.20 -5.83 -9.68
CA GLU A 83 -28.66 -4.86 -10.68
C GLU A 83 -28.10 -3.46 -10.44
N GLU A 84 -28.04 -3.03 -9.17
CA GLU A 84 -27.38 -1.76 -8.81
C GLU A 84 -25.91 -1.78 -9.21
N ARG A 85 -25.18 -2.89 -8.92
CA ARG A 85 -23.78 -3.02 -9.29
C ARG A 85 -23.57 -3.03 -10.81
N LEU A 86 -24.47 -3.68 -11.56
CA LEU A 86 -24.41 -3.65 -13.03
C LEU A 86 -24.60 -2.23 -13.55
N ARG A 87 -25.57 -1.47 -13.03
CA ARG A 87 -25.76 -0.05 -13.42
C ARG A 87 -24.49 0.78 -13.14
N ASP A 88 -23.88 0.66 -11.96
CA ASP A 88 -22.65 1.35 -11.62
C ASP A 88 -21.51 1.02 -12.61
N MET A 89 -21.45 -0.25 -13.06
CA MET A 89 -20.46 -0.69 -14.04
C MET A 89 -20.75 -0.13 -15.43
N ASP A 90 -22.02 -0.14 -15.87
CA ASP A 90 -22.42 0.40 -17.17
C ASP A 90 -22.13 1.90 -17.25
N GLU A 91 -22.44 2.66 -16.19
CA GLU A 91 -22.08 4.08 -16.09
C GLU A 91 -20.56 4.30 -16.16
N SER A 92 -19.78 3.46 -15.48
CA SER A 92 -18.31 3.53 -15.52
C SER A 92 -17.75 3.21 -16.91
N VAL A 93 -18.34 2.24 -17.61
CA VAL A 93 -17.95 1.87 -18.98
C VAL A 93 -18.26 3.01 -19.94
N GLU A 94 -19.42 3.63 -19.85
CA GLU A 94 -19.80 4.77 -20.69
C GLU A 94 -18.88 5.97 -20.46
N ALA A 95 -18.54 6.28 -19.20
CA ALA A 95 -17.59 7.32 -18.84
C ALA A 95 -16.20 7.07 -19.43
N LEU A 96 -15.69 5.85 -19.30
CA LEU A 96 -14.38 5.46 -19.87
C LEU A 96 -14.37 5.51 -21.38
N GLN A 97 -15.45 5.09 -22.05
CA GLN A 97 -15.58 5.19 -23.50
C GLN A 97 -15.60 6.64 -23.99
N THR A 98 -16.27 7.53 -23.26
CA THR A 98 -16.32 8.96 -23.56
C THR A 98 -14.94 9.59 -23.37
N MET A 99 -14.26 9.27 -22.28
CA MET A 99 -12.87 9.72 -22.03
C MET A 99 -11.92 9.25 -23.13
N ARG A 100 -12.01 7.99 -23.53
CA ARG A 100 -11.21 7.43 -24.62
C ARG A 100 -11.44 8.19 -25.94
N ARG A 101 -12.69 8.53 -26.27
CA ARG A 101 -13.03 9.32 -27.47
C ARG A 101 -12.39 10.70 -27.41
N ALA A 102 -12.50 11.38 -26.27
CA ALA A 102 -11.88 12.69 -26.06
C ALA A 102 -10.35 12.64 -26.24
N LEU A 103 -9.69 11.69 -25.57
CA LEU A 103 -8.22 11.51 -25.68
C LEU A 103 -7.80 11.18 -27.11
N THR A 104 -8.52 10.32 -27.81
CA THR A 104 -8.24 9.99 -29.21
C THR A 104 -8.33 11.25 -30.09
N ARG A 105 -9.33 12.10 -29.86
CA ARG A 105 -9.48 13.34 -30.63
C ARG A 105 -8.37 14.36 -30.35
N VAL A 106 -8.00 14.55 -29.09
CA VAL A 106 -6.87 15.39 -28.71
C VAL A 106 -5.59 14.91 -29.38
N LEU A 107 -5.34 13.60 -29.34
CA LEU A 107 -4.15 12.99 -29.97
C LEU A 107 -4.13 13.18 -31.51
N GLU A 108 -5.28 13.06 -32.16
CA GLU A 108 -5.40 13.32 -33.62
C GLU A 108 -5.12 14.79 -33.96
N LEU A 109 -5.61 15.72 -33.16
CA LEU A 109 -5.37 17.15 -33.34
C LEU A 109 -3.87 17.48 -33.15
N LEU A 110 -3.24 16.98 -32.09
CA LEU A 110 -1.82 17.14 -31.83
C LEU A 110 -0.93 16.58 -32.93
N ARG A 111 -1.35 15.49 -33.60
CA ARG A 111 -0.59 14.89 -34.73
C ARG A 111 -0.76 15.64 -36.05
N ARG A 112 -1.84 16.40 -36.18
CA ARG A 112 -2.17 17.11 -37.46
C ARG A 112 -1.72 18.55 -37.48
N THR A 113 -1.49 19.15 -36.35
CA THR A 113 -1.19 20.57 -36.15
C THR A 113 0.17 20.74 -35.48
N GLU A 114 1.00 21.65 -36.03
CA GLU A 114 2.23 22.12 -35.36
C GLU A 114 1.93 23.15 -34.26
N CYS A 115 0.72 23.13 -33.70
CA CYS A 115 0.27 24.07 -32.69
C CYS A 115 0.77 23.67 -31.29
N ASN A 116 0.88 24.67 -30.42
CA ASN A 116 1.14 24.46 -28.99
C ASN A 116 0.06 23.54 -28.37
N PRO A 117 0.41 22.53 -27.55
CA PRO A 117 -0.56 21.67 -26.87
C PRO A 117 -1.70 22.42 -26.15
N ALA A 118 -1.42 23.61 -25.58
CA ALA A 118 -2.42 24.45 -24.93
C ALA A 118 -3.53 24.91 -25.90
N GLU A 119 -3.17 25.29 -27.15
CA GLU A 119 -4.14 25.73 -28.17
C GLU A 119 -5.04 24.59 -28.64
N VAL A 120 -4.55 23.36 -28.63
CA VAL A 120 -5.35 22.17 -28.95
C VAL A 120 -6.40 21.90 -27.87
N LEU A 121 -6.08 22.17 -26.60
CA LEU A 121 -7.03 22.02 -25.48
C LEU A 121 -8.10 23.11 -25.50
N ASP A 122 -7.80 24.30 -25.99
CA ASP A 122 -8.74 25.42 -26.15
C ASP A 122 -9.64 25.27 -27.38
N ASN A 123 -9.43 24.24 -28.21
CA ASN A 123 -10.25 23.98 -29.39
C ASN A 123 -11.71 23.67 -28.97
N PRO A 124 -12.72 24.34 -29.59
CA PRO A 124 -14.12 24.15 -29.26
C PRO A 124 -14.61 22.69 -29.34
N GLU A 125 -14.07 21.89 -30.26
CA GLU A 125 -14.43 20.46 -30.37
C GLU A 125 -13.90 19.67 -29.16
N THR A 126 -12.67 19.96 -28.71
CA THR A 126 -12.09 19.35 -27.51
C THR A 126 -12.87 19.75 -26.27
N ALA A 127 -13.18 21.04 -26.14
CA ALA A 127 -13.97 21.57 -25.02
C ALA A 127 -15.36 20.93 -24.96
N ALA A 128 -16.03 20.76 -26.10
CA ALA A 128 -17.35 20.11 -26.17
C ALA A 128 -17.30 18.62 -25.77
N LEU A 129 -16.26 17.90 -26.18
CA LEU A 129 -16.05 16.49 -25.79
C LEU A 129 -15.76 16.35 -24.30
N VAL A 130 -14.96 17.25 -23.74
CA VAL A 130 -14.62 17.25 -22.30
C VAL A 130 -15.86 17.59 -21.46
N GLN A 131 -16.77 18.46 -21.95
CA GLN A 131 -18.05 18.74 -21.26
C GLN A 131 -18.98 17.53 -21.21
N LEU A 132 -18.86 16.57 -22.13
CA LEU A 132 -19.62 15.32 -22.10
C LEU A 132 -19.05 14.28 -21.13
N LEU A 133 -17.85 14.49 -20.63
CA LEU A 133 -17.30 13.62 -19.59
C LEU A 133 -18.12 13.82 -18.32
N PRO A 134 -18.65 12.73 -17.73
CA PRO A 134 -19.24 12.84 -16.42
C PRO A 134 -18.15 13.39 -15.50
N MET A 135 -18.38 14.60 -15.00
CA MET A 135 -17.52 15.15 -13.94
C MET A 135 -17.67 14.21 -12.75
N GLU A 136 -16.79 13.25 -12.62
CA GLU A 136 -16.65 12.56 -11.34
C GLU A 136 -16.43 13.66 -10.31
N ARG A 137 -17.33 13.71 -9.32
CA ARG A 137 -17.29 14.71 -8.24
C ARG A 137 -15.95 14.72 -7.48
N HIS A 138 -14.99 13.91 -7.92
CA HIS A 138 -13.64 13.79 -7.38
C HIS A 138 -12.54 14.46 -8.22
N GLN A 139 -12.79 14.87 -9.49
CA GLN A 139 -11.72 15.35 -10.37
C GLN A 139 -11.71 16.86 -10.68
N LEU A 140 -12.78 17.60 -10.42
CA LEU A 140 -12.81 19.07 -10.56
C LEU A 140 -13.50 19.70 -9.34
N LYS A 141 -13.01 19.40 -8.16
CA LYS A 141 -13.14 20.39 -7.10
C LYS A 141 -12.07 21.44 -7.40
N GLU A 142 -12.54 22.62 -7.91
CA GLU A 142 -11.82 23.86 -7.63
C GLU A 142 -11.23 23.77 -6.24
N GLU A 143 -10.03 24.27 -6.06
CA GLU A 143 -9.36 24.45 -4.78
C GLU A 143 -10.20 25.33 -3.81
N LYS A 144 -11.40 24.89 -3.50
CA LYS A 144 -11.97 25.14 -2.17
C LYS A 144 -11.19 24.25 -1.23
N PRO A 145 -10.81 24.71 -0.04
CA PRO A 145 -10.14 23.86 0.94
C PRO A 145 -10.97 22.59 1.06
N MET A 146 -10.43 21.51 0.53
CA MET A 146 -11.14 20.25 0.37
C MET A 146 -11.55 19.83 1.76
N SER A 147 -12.85 19.76 2.02
CA SER A 147 -13.33 19.14 3.25
C SER A 147 -12.67 17.77 3.32
N ILE A 148 -11.74 17.65 4.26
CA ILE A 148 -11.00 16.42 4.51
C ILE A 148 -12.03 15.30 4.61
N SER A 149 -11.97 14.29 3.74
CA SER A 149 -12.94 13.20 3.79
C SER A 149 -12.84 12.55 5.16
N LYS A 150 -13.95 12.05 5.71
CA LYS A 150 -13.95 11.35 6.99
C LYS A 150 -12.90 10.24 7.02
N GLU A 151 -12.72 9.55 5.90
CA GLU A 151 -11.69 8.53 5.73
C GLU A 151 -10.26 9.10 5.82
N MET A 152 -10.02 10.28 5.28
CA MET A 152 -8.73 10.96 5.36
C MET A 152 -8.43 11.47 6.77
N ILE A 153 -9.46 11.88 7.53
CA ILE A 153 -9.33 12.23 8.95
C ILE A 153 -9.00 10.96 9.76
N GLU A 154 -9.71 9.86 9.53
CA GLU A 154 -9.48 8.60 10.21
C GLU A 154 -8.09 8.03 9.89
N LYS A 155 -7.66 8.03 8.63
CA LYS A 155 -6.30 7.64 8.23
C LYS A 155 -5.25 8.62 8.76
N GLY A 156 -5.50 9.91 8.73
CA GLY A 156 -4.59 10.95 9.23
C GLY A 156 -4.28 10.80 10.72
N SER A 157 -5.24 10.33 11.52
CA SER A 157 -5.02 10.03 12.94
C SER A 157 -4.07 8.82 13.17
N CYS A 158 -3.81 8.03 12.13
CA CYS A 158 -2.88 6.89 12.19
C CYS A 158 -1.46 7.25 11.75
N VAL A 159 -1.23 8.47 11.23
CA VAL A 159 0.11 8.95 10.89
C VAL A 159 0.85 9.30 12.18
N ARG A 160 2.04 8.75 12.32
CA ARG A 160 2.92 8.99 13.48
C ARG A 160 4.07 9.88 13.07
N ILE A 161 4.51 10.75 13.96
CA ILE A 161 5.74 11.52 13.77
C ILE A 161 6.86 10.81 14.51
N LEU A 162 7.87 10.36 13.79
CA LEU A 162 9.00 9.61 14.32
C LEU A 162 10.30 10.41 14.13
N LEU A 163 11.05 10.56 15.21
CA LEU A 163 12.44 10.99 15.14
C LEU A 163 13.31 9.73 15.11
N LEU A 164 13.92 9.45 13.96
CA LEU A 164 14.86 8.37 13.81
C LEU A 164 16.26 8.87 14.23
N PRO A 165 16.93 8.19 15.18
CA PRO A 165 18.29 8.58 15.55
C PRO A 165 19.27 8.25 14.43
N PRO A 166 20.43 8.95 14.37
CA PRO A 166 21.54 8.50 13.55
C PRO A 166 21.96 7.07 13.90
N ALA A 167 22.36 6.32 12.89
CA ALA A 167 22.75 4.92 13.09
C ALA A 167 23.81 4.48 12.08
N THR A 168 24.62 3.51 12.47
CA THR A 168 25.46 2.76 11.54
C THR A 168 24.61 1.65 10.92
N VAL A 169 24.72 1.46 9.60
CA VAL A 169 23.98 0.46 8.86
C VAL A 169 24.91 -0.42 8.01
N ALA A 170 24.55 -1.69 7.88
CA ALA A 170 25.02 -2.52 6.77
C ALA A 170 24.05 -2.34 5.61
N ALA A 171 24.56 -1.97 4.46
CA ALA A 171 23.81 -1.68 3.25
C ALA A 171 24.11 -2.72 2.17
N TYR A 172 23.09 -3.14 1.46
CA TYR A 172 23.19 -3.98 0.27
C TYR A 172 22.31 -3.43 -0.84
N GLN A 173 22.83 -3.37 -2.05
CA GLN A 173 22.11 -2.87 -3.22
C GLN A 173 22.18 -3.91 -4.34
N TYR A 174 21.05 -4.13 -4.99
CA TYR A 174 20.99 -4.89 -6.24
C TYR A 174 20.36 -4.01 -7.34
N ILE A 175 20.93 -4.08 -8.55
CA ILE A 175 20.40 -3.37 -9.74
C ILE A 175 20.09 -4.41 -10.81
N GLY A 176 18.84 -4.50 -11.24
CA GLY A 176 18.38 -5.49 -12.20
C GLY A 176 16.88 -5.44 -12.41
N GLU A 177 16.33 -6.50 -13.01
CA GLU A 177 14.88 -6.73 -13.04
C GLU A 177 14.44 -7.31 -11.68
N ASN A 178 13.35 -6.76 -11.07
CA ASN A 178 12.80 -7.17 -9.78
C ASN A 178 13.87 -7.25 -8.68
N PRO A 179 14.59 -6.15 -8.38
CA PRO A 179 15.75 -6.18 -7.48
C PRO A 179 15.38 -6.59 -6.06
N GLU A 180 14.12 -6.46 -5.63
CA GLU A 180 13.61 -6.87 -4.32
C GLU A 180 13.70 -8.39 -4.10
N ASP A 181 13.74 -9.17 -5.17
CA ASP A 181 13.84 -10.63 -5.12
C ASP A 181 15.29 -11.11 -4.88
N HIS A 182 16.28 -10.21 -4.89
CA HIS A 182 17.73 -10.50 -4.86
C HIS A 182 18.40 -9.98 -3.58
N LEU A 183 17.84 -10.29 -2.41
CA LEU A 183 18.30 -9.78 -1.11
C LEU A 183 18.95 -10.87 -0.24
N GLU A 184 19.37 -12.00 -0.82
CA GLU A 184 19.89 -13.17 -0.09
C GLU A 184 21.16 -12.84 0.70
N GLU A 185 22.00 -11.92 0.23
CA GLU A 185 23.22 -11.51 0.91
C GLU A 185 22.91 -10.80 2.24
N MET A 186 21.90 -9.93 2.27
CA MET A 186 21.45 -9.28 3.49
C MET A 186 20.84 -10.30 4.46
N VAL A 187 20.02 -11.24 3.95
CA VAL A 187 19.44 -12.33 4.76
C VAL A 187 20.56 -13.17 5.40
N ARG A 188 21.57 -13.53 4.61
CA ARG A 188 22.75 -14.29 5.07
C ARG A 188 23.48 -13.55 6.16
N PHE A 189 23.80 -12.28 5.93
CA PHE A 189 24.49 -11.42 6.89
C PHE A 189 23.77 -11.37 8.24
N ILE A 190 22.45 -11.10 8.24
CA ILE A 190 21.64 -11.03 9.47
C ILE A 190 21.70 -12.34 10.27
N ARG A 191 21.64 -13.48 9.59
CA ARG A 191 21.67 -14.81 10.23
C ARG A 191 23.07 -15.16 10.76
N GLU A 192 24.09 -15.08 9.91
CA GLU A 192 25.44 -15.50 10.25
C GLU A 192 26.08 -14.60 11.31
N SER A 193 25.80 -13.30 11.25
CA SER A 193 26.26 -12.36 12.27
C SER A 193 25.52 -12.47 13.59
N ARG A 194 24.39 -13.20 13.64
CA ARG A 194 23.47 -13.26 14.79
C ARG A 194 23.05 -11.86 15.23
N LEU A 195 22.71 -11.01 14.26
CA LEU A 195 22.47 -9.59 14.48
C LEU A 195 21.40 -9.32 15.56
N TYR A 196 20.30 -10.07 15.54
CA TYR A 196 19.24 -9.90 16.52
C TYR A 196 19.69 -10.08 17.96
N GLU A 197 20.65 -10.97 18.21
CA GLU A 197 21.20 -11.17 19.55
C GLU A 197 22.14 -10.04 19.99
N LYS A 198 22.88 -9.44 19.04
CA LYS A 198 23.82 -8.34 19.28
C LYS A 198 23.12 -6.98 19.39
N LYS A 199 22.05 -6.80 18.59
CA LYS A 199 21.27 -5.58 18.50
C LYS A 199 19.79 -5.93 18.28
N PRO A 200 19.04 -6.29 19.35
CA PRO A 200 17.62 -6.69 19.25
C PRO A 200 16.70 -5.60 18.72
N ASP A 201 17.10 -4.32 18.84
CA ASP A 201 16.41 -3.14 18.32
C ASP A 201 16.83 -2.78 16.90
N SER A 202 17.46 -3.69 16.15
CA SER A 202 17.84 -3.49 14.76
C SER A 202 16.62 -3.23 13.90
N ARG A 203 16.72 -2.21 13.05
CA ARG A 203 15.69 -1.79 12.10
C ARG A 203 16.14 -2.16 10.69
N TYR A 204 15.18 -2.53 9.85
CA TYR A 204 15.41 -2.90 8.47
C TYR A 204 14.64 -1.95 7.54
N PHE A 205 15.36 -1.28 6.66
CA PHE A 205 14.83 -0.33 5.69
C PHE A 205 15.08 -0.81 4.28
N GLY A 206 14.13 -0.57 3.38
CA GLY A 206 14.29 -0.74 1.96
C GLY A 206 13.87 0.53 1.21
N PHE A 207 14.41 0.75 0.02
CA PHE A 207 14.04 1.85 -0.86
C PHE A 207 14.62 1.66 -2.27
N ASN A 208 13.94 2.22 -3.28
CA ASN A 208 14.49 2.22 -4.63
C ASN A 208 15.75 3.09 -4.71
N HIS A 209 16.82 2.54 -5.33
CA HIS A 209 18.05 3.27 -5.59
C HIS A 209 18.90 2.57 -6.66
N PRO A 210 19.00 3.08 -7.92
CA PRO A 210 18.23 4.19 -8.45
C PRO A 210 16.72 3.88 -8.58
N ASP A 211 15.92 4.94 -8.55
CA ASP A 211 14.48 4.86 -8.78
C ASP A 211 14.15 4.25 -10.15
N PRO A 212 13.01 3.53 -10.28
CA PRO A 212 12.55 3.04 -11.56
C PRO A 212 12.24 4.20 -12.53
N GLU A 213 12.69 4.09 -13.78
CA GLU A 213 12.38 5.04 -14.84
C GLU A 213 11.27 4.49 -15.75
N GLU A 214 10.41 5.38 -16.26
CA GLU A 214 9.30 5.00 -17.13
C GLU A 214 9.82 4.23 -18.38
N GLY A 215 9.25 3.04 -18.61
CA GLY A 215 9.64 2.17 -19.71
C GLY A 215 10.91 1.34 -19.49
N ASN A 216 11.63 1.53 -18.39
CA ASN A 216 12.79 0.73 -18.01
C ASN A 216 12.40 -0.29 -16.94
N LYS A 217 12.68 -1.58 -17.18
CA LYS A 217 12.45 -2.64 -16.20
C LYS A 217 13.62 -2.84 -15.23
N VAL A 218 14.75 -2.21 -15.53
CA VAL A 218 15.97 -2.29 -14.70
C VAL A 218 16.02 -1.07 -13.79
N TYR A 219 16.02 -1.30 -12.51
CA TYR A 219 16.16 -0.28 -11.45
C TYR A 219 16.96 -0.87 -10.29
N GLY A 220 17.19 -0.10 -9.25
CA GLY A 220 17.89 -0.56 -8.07
C GLY A 220 16.99 -0.63 -6.84
N TYR A 221 17.25 -1.59 -5.97
CA TYR A 221 16.69 -1.61 -4.63
C TYR A 221 17.82 -1.73 -3.61
N GLU A 222 17.85 -0.82 -2.67
CA GLU A 222 18.84 -0.80 -1.59
C GLU A 222 18.17 -1.11 -0.25
N VAL A 223 18.82 -1.96 0.53
CA VAL A 223 18.34 -2.33 1.86
C VAL A 223 19.39 -2.02 2.90
N TRP A 224 18.95 -1.49 4.02
CA TRP A 224 19.77 -1.17 5.17
C TRP A 224 19.29 -1.92 6.42
N VAL A 225 20.24 -2.43 7.19
CA VAL A 225 19.96 -2.90 8.55
C VAL A 225 20.83 -2.16 9.55
N THR A 226 20.24 -1.63 10.63
CA THR A 226 21.02 -0.96 11.67
C THR A 226 21.84 -1.98 12.45
N ILE A 227 23.12 -1.67 12.66
CA ILE A 227 24.12 -2.54 13.28
C ILE A 227 24.83 -1.81 14.43
N PRO A 228 25.51 -2.55 15.35
CA PRO A 228 26.49 -1.95 16.26
C PRO A 228 27.59 -1.20 15.48
N GLU A 229 28.06 -0.08 16.01
CA GLU A 229 29.04 0.78 15.33
C GLU A 229 30.38 0.07 15.04
N ASP A 230 30.80 -0.81 15.95
CA ASP A 230 32.03 -1.59 15.88
C ASP A 230 31.88 -2.88 15.06
N MET A 231 30.70 -3.18 14.55
CA MET A 231 30.43 -4.41 13.79
C MET A 231 31.12 -4.35 12.42
N GLU A 232 31.85 -5.40 12.06
CA GLU A 232 32.41 -5.57 10.72
C GLU A 232 31.30 -5.97 9.73
N VAL A 233 31.39 -5.44 8.51
CA VAL A 233 30.46 -5.69 7.41
C VAL A 233 31.25 -6.33 6.27
N PRO A 234 30.99 -7.62 5.93
CA PRO A 234 31.70 -8.30 4.85
C PRO A 234 31.18 -7.88 3.47
N GLU A 235 32.02 -7.95 2.47
CA GLU A 235 31.58 -7.84 1.08
C GLU A 235 30.53 -8.94 0.73
N PRO A 236 29.53 -8.65 -0.11
CA PRO A 236 29.34 -7.43 -0.91
C PRO A 236 28.59 -6.30 -0.19
N LEU A 237 28.30 -6.43 1.11
CA LEU A 237 27.66 -5.37 1.87
C LEU A 237 28.62 -4.22 2.15
N VAL A 238 28.09 -3.01 2.32
CA VAL A 238 28.86 -1.80 2.60
C VAL A 238 28.38 -1.18 3.91
N LYS A 239 29.33 -0.79 4.77
CA LYS A 239 29.02 -0.04 5.98
C LYS A 239 28.76 1.41 5.63
N LYS A 240 27.58 1.93 6.00
CA LYS A 240 27.16 3.32 5.76
C LYS A 240 26.70 3.99 7.06
N HIS A 241 26.60 5.30 7.03
CA HIS A 241 26.03 6.11 8.10
C HIS A 241 24.63 6.60 7.67
N PHE A 242 23.63 6.27 8.47
CA PHE A 242 22.28 6.82 8.36
C PHE A 242 22.20 8.05 9.27
N PRO A 243 21.94 9.26 8.73
CA PRO A 243 21.94 10.48 9.53
C PRO A 243 20.73 10.60 10.47
N GLY A 244 19.75 9.72 10.31
CA GLY A 244 18.47 9.86 11.01
C GLY A 244 17.64 11.01 10.45
N GLY A 245 16.62 11.42 11.18
CA GLY A 245 15.77 12.54 10.79
C GLY A 245 14.34 12.43 11.30
N LEU A 246 13.54 13.41 10.96
CA LEU A 246 12.12 13.45 11.30
C LEU A 246 11.30 12.86 10.15
N TYR A 247 10.44 11.91 10.47
CA TYR A 247 9.64 11.19 9.48
C TYR A 247 8.16 11.18 9.87
N ALA A 248 7.29 11.32 8.88
CA ALA A 248 5.89 10.91 8.97
C ALA A 248 5.82 9.43 8.64
N ALA A 249 5.29 8.63 9.56
CA ALA A 249 5.21 7.18 9.45
C ALA A 249 3.76 6.71 9.33
N TYR A 250 3.49 5.87 8.35
CA TYR A 250 2.18 5.26 8.15
C TYR A 250 2.31 3.76 7.93
N THR A 251 1.66 2.97 8.80
CA THR A 251 1.77 1.50 8.75
C THR A 251 0.80 0.91 7.74
N ILE A 252 1.33 0.18 6.78
CA ILE A 252 0.55 -0.56 5.78
C ILE A 252 0.65 -2.08 5.97
N ASN A 253 -0.23 -2.82 5.32
CA ASN A 253 0.00 -4.24 5.06
C ASN A 253 0.80 -4.37 3.76
N PHE A 254 1.85 -5.16 3.75
CA PHE A 254 2.55 -5.47 2.50
C PHE A 254 1.61 -6.24 1.54
N PRO A 255 1.47 -5.87 0.26
CA PRO A 255 2.17 -4.80 -0.50
C PRO A 255 1.28 -3.56 -0.83
N ASP A 256 0.59 -2.96 0.13
CA ASP A 256 -0.34 -1.83 -0.10
C ASP A 256 0.41 -0.51 -0.38
N PHE A 257 1.38 -0.50 -1.31
CA PHE A 257 2.22 0.65 -1.63
C PHE A 257 1.49 1.86 -2.24
N PHE A 258 0.26 1.69 -2.72
CA PHE A 258 -0.57 2.81 -3.16
C PHE A 258 -0.84 3.84 -2.04
N GLU A 259 -0.66 3.46 -0.79
CA GLU A 259 -0.81 4.35 0.37
C GLU A 259 0.30 5.41 0.48
N TRP A 260 1.39 5.32 -0.30
CA TRP A 260 2.35 6.41 -0.45
C TRP A 260 1.68 7.70 -0.88
N GLN A 261 0.73 7.64 -1.83
CA GLN A 261 -0.02 8.81 -2.29
C GLN A 261 -0.76 9.50 -1.15
N PHE A 262 -1.37 8.72 -0.24
CA PHE A 262 -2.03 9.26 0.94
C PHE A 262 -1.03 9.98 1.86
N LEU A 263 0.12 9.36 2.15
CA LEU A 263 1.11 9.92 3.09
C LEU A 263 1.73 11.21 2.56
N TYR A 264 2.01 11.30 1.26
CA TYR A 264 2.45 12.52 0.60
C TYR A 264 1.40 13.64 0.71
N GLN A 265 0.15 13.35 0.35
CA GLN A 265 -0.94 14.33 0.45
C GLN A 265 -1.20 14.79 1.88
N TRP A 266 -1.05 13.89 2.85
CA TRP A 266 -1.14 14.23 4.26
C TRP A 266 -0.05 15.24 4.66
N ALA A 267 1.20 14.98 4.28
CA ALA A 267 2.32 15.85 4.62
C ALA A 267 2.25 17.24 3.94
N GLU A 268 1.83 17.29 2.67
CA GLU A 268 1.64 18.55 1.94
C GLU A 268 0.60 19.45 2.61
N ARG A 269 -0.46 18.87 3.17
CA ARG A 269 -1.58 19.59 3.79
C ARG A 269 -1.44 19.78 5.29
N ASN A 270 -0.43 19.19 5.91
CA ASN A 270 -0.23 19.32 7.35
C ASN A 270 0.19 20.74 7.72
N GLU A 271 -0.43 21.29 8.76
CA GLU A 271 -0.17 22.68 9.20
C GLU A 271 1.18 22.84 9.90
N GLN A 272 1.71 21.75 10.50
CA GLN A 272 2.92 21.81 11.31
C GLN A 272 4.16 21.29 10.57
N PHE A 273 3.96 20.41 9.57
CA PHE A 273 5.04 19.71 8.87
C PHE A 273 4.90 19.83 7.36
N GLU A 274 6.00 19.72 6.66
CA GLU A 274 6.06 19.64 5.21
C GLU A 274 7.07 18.56 4.77
N PRO A 275 6.95 17.99 3.56
CA PRO A 275 7.94 17.05 3.03
C PRO A 275 9.33 17.68 2.98
N ALA A 276 10.35 16.89 3.37
CA ALA A 276 11.77 17.29 3.35
C ALA A 276 12.55 16.31 2.47
N MET A 277 12.16 16.22 1.20
CA MET A 277 12.76 15.30 0.24
C MET A 277 14.20 15.69 -0.06
N SER A 278 15.07 14.69 -0.28
CA SER A 278 16.43 14.88 -0.78
C SER A 278 16.43 15.29 -2.26
N ASP A 279 17.61 15.62 -2.79
CA ASP A 279 17.76 16.00 -4.20
C ASP A 279 17.26 14.86 -5.13
N PRO A 280 16.33 15.14 -6.05
CA PRO A 280 15.87 14.16 -7.04
C PRO A 280 16.99 13.52 -7.85
N ALA A 281 18.14 14.19 -8.00
CA ALA A 281 19.31 13.64 -8.68
C ALA A 281 19.91 12.41 -7.98
N GLU A 282 19.64 12.22 -6.68
CA GLU A 282 20.08 11.05 -5.92
C GLU A 282 19.31 9.78 -6.29
N LYS A 283 18.11 9.91 -6.90
CA LYS A 283 17.26 8.79 -7.32
C LYS A 283 17.05 7.72 -6.25
N ASN A 284 16.80 8.15 -5.01
CA ASN A 284 16.69 7.32 -3.81
C ASN A 284 15.35 7.51 -3.10
N MET A 285 14.25 7.55 -3.83
CA MET A 285 12.92 7.87 -3.33
C MET A 285 12.85 9.23 -2.57
N GLY A 286 13.79 10.16 -2.87
CA GLY A 286 13.89 11.44 -2.18
C GLY A 286 14.18 11.32 -0.68
N GLY A 287 14.79 10.23 -0.22
CA GLY A 287 15.07 9.93 1.18
C GLY A 287 13.92 9.27 1.93
N ALA A 288 12.82 8.93 1.24
CA ALA A 288 11.76 8.12 1.81
C ALA A 288 12.23 6.66 2.00
N LEU A 289 11.72 6.00 3.04
CA LEU A 289 12.14 4.65 3.42
C LEU A 289 10.93 3.75 3.66
N GLU A 290 11.11 2.47 3.45
CA GLU A 290 10.16 1.40 3.75
C GLU A 290 10.73 0.58 4.93
N GLU A 291 10.20 0.77 6.13
CA GLU A 291 10.66 -0.01 7.29
C GLU A 291 9.87 -1.30 7.41
N HIS A 292 10.51 -2.43 7.17
CA HIS A 292 9.92 -3.75 7.36
C HIS A 292 9.91 -4.13 8.84
N LEU A 293 8.74 -4.08 9.45
CA LEU A 293 8.58 -4.32 10.88
C LEU A 293 8.80 -5.79 11.23
N ASN A 294 9.59 -6.03 12.29
CA ASN A 294 9.98 -7.37 12.78
C ASN A 294 10.83 -8.20 11.80
N TRP A 295 11.32 -7.63 10.70
CA TRP A 295 11.99 -8.40 9.65
C TRP A 295 13.29 -9.04 10.14
N VAL A 296 14.11 -8.31 10.91
CA VAL A 296 15.37 -8.84 11.49
C VAL A 296 15.07 -10.02 12.43
N TYR A 297 14.06 -9.89 13.29
CA TYR A 297 13.63 -10.98 14.17
C TYR A 297 13.11 -12.18 13.36
N ALA A 298 12.23 -11.94 12.39
CA ALA A 298 11.69 -13.01 11.54
C ALA A 298 12.80 -13.73 10.76
N THR A 299 13.78 -12.98 10.27
CA THR A 299 14.98 -13.53 9.58
C THR A 299 15.82 -14.38 10.52
N HIS A 300 16.11 -13.89 11.72
CA HIS A 300 16.88 -14.63 12.74
C HIS A 300 16.21 -15.96 13.11
N MET A 301 14.88 -15.93 13.29
CA MET A 301 14.10 -17.11 13.66
C MET A 301 13.69 -18.01 12.50
N GLY A 302 14.03 -17.66 11.25
CA GLY A 302 13.59 -18.41 10.07
C GLY A 302 12.07 -18.39 9.87
N LEU A 303 11.41 -17.29 10.24
CA LEU A 303 9.96 -17.11 10.23
C LEU A 303 9.45 -16.16 9.14
N GLN A 304 10.32 -15.76 8.18
CA GLN A 304 9.90 -14.90 7.07
C GLN A 304 8.71 -15.48 6.32
N GLY A 305 7.81 -14.62 5.88
CA GLY A 305 6.59 -15.00 5.17
C GLY A 305 5.55 -15.71 6.03
N ARG A 306 5.74 -15.79 7.36
CA ARG A 306 4.80 -16.42 8.30
C ARG A 306 3.87 -15.43 9.00
N GLY A 307 3.76 -14.20 8.45
CA GLY A 307 2.85 -13.16 8.94
C GLY A 307 3.36 -12.35 10.15
N ILE A 308 4.62 -12.57 10.57
CA ILE A 308 5.29 -11.77 11.62
C ILE A 308 5.84 -10.49 11.00
N ASP A 309 6.26 -10.58 9.74
CA ASP A 309 6.90 -9.58 8.89
C ASP A 309 5.97 -8.95 7.85
N GLY A 310 4.66 -9.15 7.97
CA GLY A 310 3.67 -8.65 7.01
C GLY A 310 3.25 -7.18 7.22
N LYS A 311 3.97 -6.42 8.04
CA LYS A 311 3.72 -5.00 8.29
C LYS A 311 4.93 -4.18 7.87
N LEU A 312 4.63 -3.02 7.25
CA LEU A 312 5.62 -2.10 6.75
C LEU A 312 5.20 -0.68 7.14
N ASP A 313 6.16 0.10 7.60
CA ASP A 313 5.99 1.54 7.78
C ASP A 313 6.53 2.27 6.54
N LEU A 314 5.67 3.02 5.89
CA LEU A 314 6.08 4.05 4.93
C LEU A 314 6.61 5.24 5.74
N LEU A 315 7.86 5.62 5.50
CA LEU A 315 8.55 6.69 6.21
C LEU A 315 8.85 7.84 5.24
N LEU A 316 8.06 8.90 5.31
CA LEU A 316 8.26 10.11 4.51
C LEU A 316 9.09 11.11 5.30
N PRO A 317 10.27 11.57 4.82
CA PRO A 317 11.03 12.59 5.50
C PRO A 317 10.25 13.91 5.53
N ILE A 318 10.20 14.53 6.70
CA ILE A 318 9.47 15.78 6.94
C ILE A 318 10.33 16.76 7.74
N ARG A 319 9.98 18.05 7.64
CA ARG A 319 10.50 19.08 8.53
C ARG A 319 9.35 19.94 9.09
N ARG A 320 9.61 20.65 10.17
CA ARG A 320 8.64 21.63 10.67
C ARG A 320 8.54 22.80 9.69
N ARG A 321 7.31 23.24 9.45
CA ARG A 321 7.09 24.49 8.72
C ARG A 321 7.65 25.63 9.54
N GLU A 322 8.34 26.55 8.88
CA GLU A 322 8.70 27.82 9.51
C GLU A 322 7.43 28.60 9.76
N THR A 323 7.08 28.80 11.03
CA THR A 323 6.05 29.76 11.42
C THR A 323 6.63 31.14 11.12
N GLY A 324 6.14 31.77 10.04
CA GLY A 324 6.48 33.17 9.79
C GLY A 324 6.05 34.00 10.99
N ASP A 325 7.02 34.67 11.62
CA ASP A 325 6.81 35.70 12.62
C ASP A 325 6.04 36.88 12.03
#